data_2ca19c6d4a37b12e7090210e4ec64345
#
_entry.id   2ca19c6d4a37b12e7090210e4ec64345
#
_cell.length_a   1.000
_cell.length_b   1.000
_cell.length_c   1.000
_cell.angle_alpha   90.00
_cell.angle_beta   90.00
_cell.angle_gamma   90.00
#
_symmetry.space_group_name_H-M   'P 1'
#
loop_
_entity.id
_entity.type
_entity.pdbx_description
1 polymer ?
#
loop_
_entity_poly.entity_id
_entity_poly.type
_entity_poly.pdbx_seq_one_letter_code
_entity_poly.pdbx_strand_id
1 'polypeptide(L)'
;NISYAFGADKYAYAYVEFKEGRTTLKIYQPFNKNGYKWSNRHDKSVISLWTKVPKEGKKICICSSLKDALCLWANTGIPALATQGEGYGISNTAINELKRRFTKVYICFDNDDTGLKDGVHLANKTGFINIVLPKFKGGKDISDLYKVLNNKEQFKQMILKLFYDD
;
A
#
# COMPACT_ATOMS: atom_id res chain seq x y z
N ASN A 1 8.55 25.27 -4.03
CA ASN A 1 9.20 24.49 -2.96
C ASN A 1 8.13 24.04 -1.95
N ILE A 2 7.94 22.73 -1.82
CA ILE A 2 6.92 22.13 -0.94
C ILE A 2 7.16 22.49 0.53
N SER A 3 8.40 22.51 0.97
CA SER A 3 8.76 22.87 2.35
C SER A 3 8.27 24.26 2.74
N TYR A 4 8.40 25.21 1.84
CA TYR A 4 7.94 26.58 2.08
C TYR A 4 6.41 26.67 2.06
N ALA A 5 5.77 26.09 1.06
CA ALA A 5 4.33 26.22 0.86
C ALA A 5 3.49 25.54 1.97
N PHE A 6 4.01 24.46 2.56
CA PHE A 6 3.26 23.63 3.52
C PHE A 6 3.94 23.50 4.88
N GLY A 7 5.00 24.25 5.15
CA GLY A 7 5.79 24.13 6.38
C GLY A 7 6.46 22.75 6.54
N ALA A 8 6.71 22.06 5.43
CA ALA A 8 7.29 20.74 5.42
C ALA A 8 8.81 20.77 5.55
N ASP A 9 9.39 19.65 5.97
CA ASP A 9 10.84 19.47 6.02
C ASP A 9 11.49 19.53 4.64
N LYS A 10 12.82 19.76 4.62
CA LYS A 10 13.64 19.79 3.40
C LYS A 10 13.42 18.55 2.52
N TYR A 11 13.22 17.38 3.11
CA TYR A 11 12.96 16.11 2.41
C TYR A 11 11.53 15.68 2.63
N ALA A 12 10.59 16.35 1.98
CA ALA A 12 9.19 16.01 1.96
C ALA A 12 8.79 15.38 0.62
N TYR A 13 7.97 14.34 0.67
CA TYR A 13 7.40 13.68 -0.50
C TYR A 13 5.91 14.02 -0.59
N ALA A 14 5.47 14.48 -1.74
CA ALA A 14 4.07 14.74 -2.01
C ALA A 14 3.47 13.58 -2.81
N TYR A 15 2.51 12.88 -2.23
CA TYR A 15 1.71 11.89 -2.94
C TYR A 15 0.46 12.57 -3.49
N VAL A 16 0.43 12.72 -4.80
CA VAL A 16 -0.66 13.41 -5.52
C VAL A 16 -1.57 12.37 -6.13
N GLU A 17 -2.83 12.38 -5.74
CA GLU A 17 -3.84 11.46 -6.23
C GLU A 17 -5.02 12.23 -6.82
N PHE A 18 -5.72 11.58 -7.74
CA PHE A 18 -6.88 12.16 -8.41
C PHE A 18 -8.11 11.29 -8.13
N LYS A 19 -9.20 11.91 -7.72
CA LYS A 19 -10.48 11.25 -7.51
C LYS A 19 -11.62 12.17 -7.90
N GLU A 20 -12.53 11.70 -8.76
CA GLU A 20 -13.74 12.41 -9.14
C GLU A 20 -13.48 13.87 -9.60
N GLY A 21 -12.45 14.06 -10.42
CA GLY A 21 -12.05 15.39 -10.91
C GLY A 21 -11.34 16.28 -9.90
N ARG A 22 -11.09 15.78 -8.69
CA ARG A 22 -10.37 16.51 -7.62
C ARG A 22 -8.99 15.96 -7.41
N THR A 23 -8.06 16.84 -7.07
CA THR A 23 -6.71 16.47 -6.62
C THR A 23 -6.69 16.40 -5.11
N THR A 24 -6.17 15.32 -4.55
CA THR A 24 -5.83 15.20 -3.13
C THR A 24 -4.33 15.06 -2.97
N LEU A 25 -3.82 15.57 -1.85
CA LEU A 25 -2.40 15.64 -1.59
C LEU A 25 -2.11 15.08 -0.20
N LYS A 26 -1.15 14.16 -0.12
CA LYS A 26 -0.62 13.62 1.14
C LYS A 26 0.88 13.90 1.19
N ILE A 27 1.33 14.62 2.22
CA ILE A 27 2.74 14.99 2.39
C ILE A 27 3.38 14.09 3.43
N TYR A 28 4.45 13.42 3.04
CA TYR A 28 5.23 12.53 3.88
C TYR A 28 6.61 13.12 4.18
N GLN A 29 6.96 13.19 5.45
CA GLN A 29 8.19 13.77 5.98
C GLN A 29 8.94 12.72 6.83
N PRO A 30 9.65 11.75 6.20
CA PRO A 30 10.23 10.61 6.90
C PRO A 30 11.26 11.00 7.97
N PHE A 31 11.91 12.15 7.81
CA PHE A 31 12.98 12.62 8.68
C PHE A 31 12.55 13.71 9.66
N ASN A 32 11.26 14.04 9.72
CA ASN A 32 10.75 15.02 10.68
C ASN A 32 10.91 14.51 12.11
N LYS A 33 11.73 15.21 12.88
CA LYS A 33 12.02 14.89 14.29
C LYS A 33 10.96 15.43 15.25
N ASN A 34 10.09 16.33 14.80
CA ASN A 34 9.08 16.99 15.63
C ASN A 34 7.74 16.23 15.70
N GLY A 35 7.73 14.96 15.31
CA GLY A 35 6.62 14.03 15.58
C GLY A 35 5.63 13.82 14.45
N TYR A 36 5.45 14.74 13.54
CA TYR A 36 4.46 14.59 12.45
C TYR A 36 5.12 14.14 11.15
N LYS A 37 5.10 12.82 10.88
CA LYS A 37 5.56 12.28 9.59
C LYS A 37 4.60 12.60 8.45
N TRP A 38 3.34 12.82 8.75
CA TRP A 38 2.31 13.12 7.77
C TRP A 38 1.74 14.51 8.01
N SER A 39 1.70 15.31 6.96
CA SER A 39 1.19 16.67 6.97
C SER A 39 0.03 16.78 5.99
N ASN A 40 -0.96 17.57 6.32
CA ASN A 40 -2.19 17.88 5.63
C ASN A 40 -3.34 16.87 5.78
N ARG A 41 -4.54 17.35 5.52
CA ARG A 41 -5.75 16.53 5.38
C ARG A 41 -5.86 16.03 3.95
N HIS A 42 -5.99 14.73 3.77
CA HIS A 42 -6.19 14.10 2.46
C HIS A 42 -7.52 13.34 2.45
N ASP A 43 -8.03 13.06 1.25
CA ASP A 43 -9.23 12.25 1.09
C ASP A 43 -8.94 10.78 1.44
N LYS A 44 -9.46 10.33 2.57
CA LYS A 44 -9.25 8.97 3.10
C LYS A 44 -9.87 7.87 2.25
N SER A 45 -10.81 8.21 1.37
CA SER A 45 -11.48 7.27 0.47
C SER A 45 -10.73 7.03 -0.83
N VAL A 46 -9.63 7.73 -1.05
CA VAL A 46 -8.76 7.53 -2.22
C VAL A 46 -8.02 6.20 -2.09
N ILE A 47 -8.01 5.43 -3.17
CA ILE A 47 -7.16 4.26 -3.32
C ILE A 47 -6.02 4.67 -4.25
N SER A 48 -4.80 4.66 -3.73
CA SER A 48 -3.61 5.03 -4.50
C SER A 48 -3.35 4.06 -5.63
N LEU A 49 -2.88 4.58 -6.76
CA LEU A 49 -2.62 3.84 -8.01
C LEU A 49 -3.86 3.29 -8.72
N TRP A 50 -5.09 3.62 -8.29
CA TRP A 50 -6.33 3.10 -8.87
C TRP A 50 -6.41 3.23 -10.40
N THR A 51 -5.99 4.38 -10.93
CA THR A 51 -6.01 4.68 -12.37
C THR A 51 -4.77 4.17 -13.11
N LYS A 52 -3.77 3.66 -12.39
CA LYS A 52 -2.49 3.21 -12.95
C LYS A 52 -2.41 1.70 -13.13
N VAL A 53 -3.11 0.93 -12.29
CA VAL A 53 -3.13 -0.53 -12.40
C VAL A 53 -3.87 -0.99 -13.66
N PRO A 54 -3.53 -2.18 -14.20
CA PRO A 54 -4.21 -2.76 -15.35
C PRO A 54 -5.73 -2.79 -15.18
N LYS A 55 -6.48 -2.68 -16.29
CA LYS A 55 -7.95 -2.77 -16.26
C LYS A 55 -8.46 -4.13 -15.83
N GLU A 56 -7.68 -5.18 -16.09
CA GLU A 56 -7.97 -6.58 -15.72
C GLU A 56 -6.67 -7.36 -15.52
N GLY A 57 -6.73 -8.49 -14.84
CA GLY A 57 -5.58 -9.35 -14.61
C GLY A 57 -5.84 -10.56 -13.72
N LYS A 58 -4.82 -11.41 -13.58
CA LYS A 58 -4.92 -12.59 -12.72
C LYS A 58 -4.85 -12.22 -11.24
N LYS A 59 -3.98 -11.29 -10.87
CA LYS A 59 -3.67 -10.96 -9.47
C LYS A 59 -3.52 -9.46 -9.29
N ILE A 60 -3.92 -8.94 -8.13
CA ILE A 60 -3.63 -7.60 -7.63
C ILE A 60 -3.49 -7.64 -6.12
N CYS A 61 -2.66 -6.79 -5.55
CA CYS A 61 -2.47 -6.67 -4.11
C CYS A 61 -2.91 -5.31 -3.59
N ILE A 62 -3.50 -5.27 -2.40
CA ILE A 62 -3.83 -4.07 -1.65
C ILE A 62 -2.88 -3.98 -0.47
N CYS A 63 -2.09 -2.90 -0.42
CA CYS A 63 -1.17 -2.58 0.66
C CYS A 63 -1.73 -1.48 1.56
N SER A 64 -1.18 -1.35 2.76
CA SER A 64 -1.51 -0.26 3.71
C SER A 64 -0.95 1.09 3.29
N SER A 65 0.12 1.12 2.50
CA SER A 65 0.79 2.35 2.07
C SER A 65 1.17 2.34 0.59
N LEU A 66 1.21 3.55 -0.02
CA LEU A 66 1.67 3.73 -1.39
C LEU A 66 3.11 3.27 -1.59
N LYS A 67 3.98 3.49 -0.60
CA LYS A 67 5.38 3.07 -0.60
C LYS A 67 5.49 1.55 -0.81
N ASP A 68 4.68 0.79 -0.09
CA ASP A 68 4.68 -0.67 -0.16
C ASP A 68 4.07 -1.20 -1.45
N ALA A 69 3.01 -0.57 -1.94
CA ALA A 69 2.43 -0.91 -3.23
C ALA A 69 3.42 -0.69 -4.39
N LEU A 70 4.15 0.43 -4.38
CA LEU A 70 5.18 0.70 -5.37
C LEU A 70 6.35 -0.28 -5.26
N CYS A 71 6.80 -0.58 -4.04
CA CYS A 71 7.89 -1.53 -3.79
C CYS A 71 7.52 -2.94 -4.30
N LEU A 72 6.34 -3.41 -3.95
CA LEU A 72 5.82 -4.70 -4.40
C LEU A 72 5.77 -4.77 -5.93
N TRP A 73 5.07 -3.82 -6.56
CA TRP A 73 4.86 -3.83 -8.00
C TRP A 73 6.17 -3.72 -8.79
N ALA A 74 7.04 -2.78 -8.43
CA ALA A 74 8.31 -2.56 -9.12
C ALA A 74 9.27 -3.77 -9.06
N ASN A 75 9.21 -4.54 -7.98
CA ASN A 75 10.14 -5.64 -7.77
C ASN A 75 9.60 -7.02 -8.16
N THR A 76 8.28 -7.20 -8.20
CA THR A 76 7.67 -8.52 -8.48
C THR A 76 6.86 -8.57 -9.76
N GLY A 77 6.44 -7.43 -10.28
CA GLY A 77 5.49 -7.34 -11.39
C GLY A 77 4.03 -7.56 -11.00
N ILE A 78 3.71 -7.88 -9.73
CA ILE A 78 2.33 -7.97 -9.25
C ILE A 78 1.78 -6.56 -9.10
N PRO A 79 0.72 -6.17 -9.85
CA PRO A 79 0.08 -4.87 -9.68
C PRO A 79 -0.37 -4.67 -8.25
N ALA A 80 -0.18 -3.46 -7.73
CA ALA A 80 -0.55 -3.16 -6.35
C ALA A 80 -1.24 -1.80 -6.23
N LEU A 81 -2.16 -1.73 -5.29
CA LEU A 81 -2.91 -0.57 -4.84
C LEU A 81 -2.56 -0.27 -3.39
N ALA A 82 -2.89 0.91 -2.91
CA ALA A 82 -2.81 1.17 -1.49
C ALA A 82 -4.02 1.95 -0.97
N THR A 83 -4.44 1.60 0.24
CA THR A 83 -5.33 2.45 1.04
C THR A 83 -4.58 3.68 1.54
N GLN A 84 -5.26 4.62 2.17
CA GLN A 84 -4.61 5.80 2.75
C GLN A 84 -3.98 5.54 4.13
N GLY A 85 -3.99 4.30 4.57
CA GLY A 85 -3.46 3.81 5.84
C GLY A 85 -4.25 2.61 6.33
N GLU A 86 -3.78 2.00 7.39
CA GLU A 86 -4.50 0.96 8.13
C GLU A 86 -5.81 1.53 8.68
N GLY A 87 -6.84 0.70 8.81
CA GLY A 87 -8.15 1.11 9.29
C GLY A 87 -9.02 1.89 8.29
N TYR A 88 -8.48 2.27 7.13
CA TYR A 88 -9.29 2.91 6.08
C TYR A 88 -9.94 1.86 5.18
N GLY A 89 -11.26 1.79 5.27
CA GLY A 89 -12.05 0.84 4.49
C GLY A 89 -12.06 1.16 3.00
N ILE A 90 -12.32 0.13 2.22
CA ILE A 90 -12.57 0.22 0.78
C ILE A 90 -14.09 0.22 0.57
N SER A 91 -14.59 1.09 -0.33
CA SER A 91 -16.01 1.16 -0.65
C SER A 91 -16.50 -0.14 -1.33
N ASN A 92 -17.77 -0.47 -1.15
CA ASN A 92 -18.36 -1.65 -1.83
C ASN A 92 -18.27 -1.55 -3.36
N THR A 93 -18.38 -0.35 -3.92
CA THR A 93 -18.18 -0.12 -5.35
C THR A 93 -16.76 -0.53 -5.78
N ALA A 94 -15.74 -0.10 -5.05
CA ALA A 94 -14.35 -0.46 -5.35
C ALA A 94 -14.09 -1.96 -5.16
N ILE A 95 -14.68 -2.59 -4.13
CA ILE A 95 -14.59 -4.04 -3.90
C ILE A 95 -15.17 -4.81 -5.10
N ASN A 96 -16.37 -4.46 -5.53
CA ASN A 96 -17.04 -5.11 -6.67
C ASN A 96 -16.24 -4.91 -7.97
N GLU A 97 -15.70 -3.71 -8.17
CA GLU A 97 -14.85 -3.42 -9.32
C GLU A 97 -13.56 -4.26 -9.32
N LEU A 98 -12.91 -4.41 -8.18
CA LEU A 98 -11.73 -5.26 -8.06
C LEU A 98 -12.04 -6.74 -8.34
N LYS A 99 -13.15 -7.26 -7.81
CA LYS A 99 -13.63 -8.63 -8.09
C LYS A 99 -13.93 -8.86 -9.57
N ARG A 100 -14.46 -7.85 -10.25
CA ARG A 100 -14.74 -7.91 -11.70
C ARG A 100 -13.45 -7.90 -12.53
N ARG A 101 -12.45 -7.14 -12.11
CA ARG A 101 -11.19 -6.89 -12.85
C ARG A 101 -10.15 -7.98 -12.66
N PHE A 102 -10.11 -8.60 -11.49
CA PHE A 102 -9.01 -9.51 -11.11
C PHE A 102 -9.53 -10.85 -10.61
N THR A 103 -8.86 -11.93 -11.04
CA THR A 103 -9.22 -13.29 -10.61
C THR A 103 -8.96 -13.50 -9.11
N LYS A 104 -7.83 -12.98 -8.62
CA LYS A 104 -7.45 -13.01 -7.20
C LYS A 104 -7.06 -11.61 -6.73
N VAL A 105 -7.66 -11.18 -5.62
CA VAL A 105 -7.32 -9.93 -4.95
C VAL A 105 -6.72 -10.26 -3.60
N TYR A 106 -5.52 -9.79 -3.36
CA TYR A 106 -4.77 -10.03 -2.13
C TYR A 106 -4.74 -8.77 -1.27
N ILE A 107 -4.59 -8.97 0.04
CA ILE A 107 -4.32 -7.93 1.03
C ILE A 107 -2.98 -8.28 1.66
N CYS A 108 -2.07 -7.30 1.73
CA CYS A 108 -0.79 -7.45 2.39
C CYS A 108 -0.49 -6.16 3.17
N PHE A 109 -0.87 -6.16 4.44
CA PHE A 109 -0.67 -5.06 5.36
C PHE A 109 0.59 -5.28 6.21
N ASP A 110 0.92 -4.31 7.05
CA ASP A 110 2.07 -4.38 7.94
C ASP A 110 1.98 -5.60 8.87
N ASN A 111 3.11 -6.22 9.19
CA ASN A 111 3.18 -7.33 10.12
C ASN A 111 3.37 -6.82 11.57
N ASP A 112 2.47 -5.95 12.01
CA ASP A 112 2.29 -5.54 13.40
C ASP A 112 0.84 -5.79 13.83
N ASP A 113 0.53 -5.57 15.11
CA ASP A 113 -0.78 -5.90 15.67
C ASP A 113 -1.94 -5.19 14.95
N THR A 114 -1.73 -3.95 14.53
CA THR A 114 -2.73 -3.17 13.81
C THR A 114 -2.92 -3.69 12.38
N GLY A 115 -1.84 -3.85 11.64
CA GLY A 115 -1.89 -4.31 10.26
C GLY A 115 -2.44 -5.74 10.14
N LEU A 116 -2.06 -6.64 11.06
CA LEU A 116 -2.61 -8.00 11.11
C LEU A 116 -4.11 -8.01 11.36
N LYS A 117 -4.58 -7.23 12.34
CA LYS A 117 -6.01 -7.10 12.67
C LYS A 117 -6.81 -6.52 11.50
N ASP A 118 -6.32 -5.45 10.91
CA ASP A 118 -7.00 -4.75 9.82
C ASP A 118 -7.00 -5.56 8.52
N GLY A 119 -5.92 -6.30 8.25
CA GLY A 119 -5.84 -7.24 7.13
C GLY A 119 -6.90 -8.34 7.23
N VAL A 120 -7.02 -8.99 8.39
CA VAL A 120 -8.06 -10.00 8.65
C VAL A 120 -9.46 -9.40 8.56
N HIS A 121 -9.68 -8.21 9.15
CA HIS A 121 -10.98 -7.54 9.08
C HIS A 121 -11.39 -7.25 7.63
N LEU A 122 -10.47 -6.70 6.83
CA LEU A 122 -10.74 -6.41 5.43
C LEU A 122 -10.98 -7.69 4.61
N ALA A 123 -10.21 -8.76 4.86
CA ALA A 123 -10.41 -10.05 4.20
C ALA A 123 -11.79 -10.64 4.50
N ASN A 124 -12.21 -10.65 5.76
CA ASN A 124 -13.53 -11.13 6.17
C ASN A 124 -14.67 -10.32 5.53
N LYS A 125 -14.51 -9.02 5.43
CA LYS A 125 -15.49 -8.13 4.79
C LYS A 125 -15.59 -8.34 3.29
N THR A 126 -14.47 -8.61 2.61
CA THR A 126 -14.39 -8.57 1.15
C THR A 126 -14.37 -9.94 0.50
N GLY A 127 -13.92 -10.96 1.22
CA GLY A 127 -13.57 -12.27 0.67
C GLY A 127 -12.23 -12.25 -0.10
N PHE A 128 -11.40 -11.24 0.08
CA PHE A 128 -10.06 -11.18 -0.49
C PHE A 128 -9.08 -12.03 0.31
N ILE A 129 -7.98 -12.44 -0.30
CA ILE A 129 -6.97 -13.31 0.30
C ILE A 129 -6.02 -12.45 1.15
N ASN A 130 -5.96 -12.72 2.46
CA ASN A 130 -5.03 -12.02 3.34
C ASN A 130 -3.67 -12.73 3.36
N ILE A 131 -2.63 -12.04 2.94
CA ILE A 131 -1.24 -12.49 3.02
C ILE A 131 -0.56 -11.81 4.20
N VAL A 132 0.10 -12.60 5.03
CA VAL A 132 0.90 -12.11 6.16
C VAL A 132 2.37 -12.27 5.83
N LEU A 133 3.12 -11.18 5.89
CA LEU A 133 4.58 -11.22 5.76
C LEU A 133 5.20 -12.06 6.89
N PRO A 134 6.28 -12.81 6.62
CA PRO A 134 7.02 -13.45 7.69
C PRO A 134 7.57 -12.39 8.67
N LYS A 135 7.71 -12.75 9.95
CA LYS A 135 8.40 -11.89 10.91
C LYS A 135 9.88 -11.81 10.56
N PHE A 136 10.43 -10.59 10.55
CA PHE A 136 11.84 -10.35 10.29
C PHE A 136 12.36 -9.22 11.18
N LYS A 137 13.67 -9.25 11.47
CA LYS A 137 14.32 -8.20 12.26
C LYS A 137 14.54 -6.96 11.38
N GLY A 138 14.17 -5.79 11.87
CA GLY A 138 14.47 -4.50 11.21
C GLY A 138 13.31 -3.86 10.46
N GLY A 139 12.09 -4.45 10.53
CA GLY A 139 10.92 -3.83 9.93
C GLY A 139 9.66 -4.67 10.06
N LYS A 140 8.59 -4.20 9.42
CA LYS A 140 7.26 -4.79 9.52
C LYS A 140 6.49 -4.78 8.20
N ASP A 141 6.94 -4.03 7.23
CA ASP A 141 6.25 -3.83 5.95
C ASP A 141 7.06 -4.36 4.74
N ILE A 142 6.45 -4.32 3.57
CA ILE A 142 7.04 -4.79 2.30
C ILE A 142 8.34 -4.05 1.97
N SER A 143 8.35 -2.74 2.16
CA SER A 143 9.53 -1.90 1.85
C SER A 143 10.67 -2.14 2.84
N ASP A 144 10.34 -2.36 4.10
CA ASP A 144 11.32 -2.75 5.12
C ASP A 144 11.94 -4.11 4.78
N LEU A 145 11.12 -5.09 4.37
CA LEU A 145 11.61 -6.41 3.95
C LEU A 145 12.58 -6.28 2.77
N TYR A 146 12.22 -5.48 1.76
CA TYR A 146 13.11 -5.22 0.62
C TYR A 146 14.44 -4.59 1.06
N LYS A 147 14.36 -3.60 1.96
CA LYS A 147 15.54 -2.92 2.51
C LYS A 147 16.45 -3.88 3.28
N VAL A 148 15.87 -4.76 4.12
CA VAL A 148 16.64 -5.71 4.94
C VAL A 148 17.30 -6.78 4.08
N LEU A 149 16.59 -7.31 3.09
CA LEU A 149 17.16 -8.31 2.19
C LEU A 149 18.25 -7.73 1.29
N ASN A 150 18.11 -6.45 0.91
CA ASN A 150 19.00 -5.75 -0.02
C ASN A 150 19.37 -6.57 -1.29
N ASN A 151 18.46 -7.44 -1.70
CA ASN A 151 18.59 -8.33 -2.84
C ASN A 151 17.24 -8.49 -3.54
N LYS A 152 17.15 -7.94 -4.74
CA LYS A 152 15.91 -7.90 -5.52
C LYS A 152 15.37 -9.28 -5.86
N GLU A 153 16.23 -10.19 -6.26
CA GLU A 153 15.79 -11.53 -6.67
C GLU A 153 15.31 -12.36 -5.47
N GLN A 154 16.04 -12.31 -4.37
CA GLN A 154 15.62 -12.97 -3.13
C GLN A 154 14.29 -12.41 -2.61
N PHE A 155 14.12 -11.10 -2.64
CA PHE A 155 12.85 -10.46 -2.30
C PHE A 155 11.72 -10.94 -3.20
N LYS A 156 11.95 -10.92 -4.53
CA LYS A 156 10.96 -11.36 -5.52
C LYS A 156 10.52 -12.80 -5.28
N GLN A 157 11.48 -13.70 -5.11
CA GLN A 157 11.21 -15.13 -4.86
C GLN A 157 10.41 -15.34 -3.57
N MET A 158 10.80 -14.66 -2.48
CA MET A 158 10.09 -14.74 -1.20
C MET A 158 8.65 -14.23 -1.32
N ILE A 159 8.45 -13.07 -1.95
CA ILE A 159 7.11 -12.52 -2.14
C ILE A 159 6.27 -13.43 -3.06
N LEU A 160 6.81 -13.84 -4.21
CA LEU A 160 6.07 -14.68 -5.13
C LEU A 160 5.61 -15.99 -4.48
N LYS A 161 6.41 -16.60 -3.62
CA LYS A 161 6.02 -17.78 -2.87
C LYS A 161 4.76 -17.53 -2.03
N LEU A 162 4.66 -16.39 -1.33
CA LEU A 162 3.46 -16.04 -0.56
C LEU A 162 2.19 -15.87 -1.42
N PHE A 163 2.34 -15.56 -2.72
CA PHE A 163 1.23 -15.36 -3.65
C PHE A 163 0.90 -16.59 -4.50
N TYR A 164 1.68 -17.68 -4.38
CA TYR A 164 1.50 -18.90 -5.19
C TYR A 164 1.14 -20.13 -4.36
N ASP A 165 1.35 -20.08 -3.05
CA ASP A 165 1.03 -21.20 -2.15
C ASP A 165 -0.48 -21.30 -1.79
N ASP A 166 -1.34 -20.56 -2.56
CA ASP A 166 -2.82 -20.60 -2.44
C ASP A 166 -3.49 -21.24 -3.68
#